data_67bcd85bd3613f5583cba8de70b95a9f
#
_entry.id   67bcd85bd3613f5583cba8de70b95a9f
#
_cell.length_a   1.000
_cell.length_b   1.000
_cell.length_c   1.000
_cell.angle_alpha   90.00
_cell.angle_beta   90.00
_cell.angle_gamma   90.00
#
_symmetry.space_group_name_H-M   'P 1'
#
loop_
_entity.id
_entity.type
_entity.pdbx_description
1 polymer ?
#
loop_
_entity_poly.entity_id
_entity_poly.type
_entity_poly.pdbx_seq_one_letter_code
_entity_poly.pdbx_strand_id
1 'polypeptide(L)'
;CKAVKANAGFGIPTVKPWDAGTIAEKMALVRATGAFAVAMDIDAAGLPFLKNLNPPAGSKTVEELRGIIADAKVPFIIKGVMTARGAQKAVEAGASAIVISNHGGRVLDQVPATAEVLPEIAEAVNGRCKILVDGGIRTGVDVFKALALGADAVLIARPFVNAIYGAGAQGVQVYVDKL
;
A
#
# COMPACT_ATOMS: atom_id res chain seq x y z
N CYS A 1 -3.49 -5.50 -13.53
CA CYS A 1 -4.84 -5.29 -14.06
C CYS A 1 -5.48 -6.57 -14.61
N LYS A 2 -4.82 -7.35 -15.53
CA LYS A 2 -5.40 -8.59 -16.10
C LYS A 2 -5.86 -9.59 -15.03
N ALA A 3 -5.01 -9.87 -14.03
CA ALA A 3 -5.34 -10.79 -12.94
C ALA A 3 -6.52 -10.30 -12.09
N VAL A 4 -6.59 -9.01 -11.79
CA VAL A 4 -7.73 -8.42 -11.04
C VAL A 4 -9.03 -8.59 -11.81
N LYS A 5 -9.03 -8.29 -13.11
CA LYS A 5 -10.19 -8.48 -13.97
C LYS A 5 -10.63 -9.97 -14.05
N ALA A 6 -9.66 -10.88 -14.19
CA ALA A 6 -9.92 -12.32 -14.24
C ALA A 6 -10.49 -12.89 -12.92
N ASN A 7 -10.31 -12.17 -11.80
CA ASN A 7 -10.82 -12.55 -10.48
C ASN A 7 -11.96 -11.61 -10.02
N ALA A 8 -12.84 -11.19 -10.92
CA ALA A 8 -14.04 -10.40 -10.65
C ALA A 8 -13.77 -9.10 -9.84
N GLY A 9 -12.62 -8.47 -10.06
CA GLY A 9 -12.24 -7.24 -9.36
C GLY A 9 -11.64 -7.44 -7.97
N PHE A 10 -11.53 -8.67 -7.48
CA PHE A 10 -10.87 -8.98 -6.21
C PHE A 10 -9.36 -8.77 -6.33
N GLY A 11 -8.93 -7.55 -6.04
CA GLY A 11 -7.54 -7.11 -6.06
C GLY A 11 -7.45 -5.60 -6.04
N ILE A 12 -6.33 -5.10 -5.50
CA ILE A 12 -6.04 -3.68 -5.40
C ILE A 12 -4.85 -3.37 -6.30
N PRO A 13 -5.07 -2.89 -7.55
CA PRO A 13 -3.97 -2.46 -8.40
C PRO A 13 -3.17 -1.35 -7.72
N THR A 14 -1.84 -1.42 -7.81
CA THR A 14 -0.95 -0.39 -7.28
C THR A 14 -0.33 0.39 -8.42
N VAL A 15 -0.54 1.70 -8.44
CA VAL A 15 0.02 2.66 -9.38
C VAL A 15 1.23 3.32 -8.73
N LYS A 16 2.31 3.50 -9.51
CA LYS A 16 3.49 4.21 -9.02
C LYS A 16 3.29 5.73 -9.14
N PRO A 17 4.02 6.53 -8.36
CA PRO A 17 3.92 7.99 -8.41
C PRO A 17 4.69 8.57 -9.62
N TRP A 18 4.31 8.15 -10.84
CA TRP A 18 4.85 8.64 -12.10
C TRP A 18 4.41 10.08 -12.41
N ASP A 19 4.72 10.57 -13.61
CA ASP A 19 4.17 11.81 -14.16
C ASP A 19 2.64 11.71 -14.37
N ALA A 20 1.98 12.86 -14.51
CA ALA A 20 0.52 12.95 -14.60
C ALA A 20 -0.06 12.17 -15.80
N GLY A 21 0.62 12.20 -16.95
CA GLY A 21 0.17 11.49 -18.15
C GLY A 21 0.19 9.98 -17.95
N THR A 22 1.29 9.46 -17.45
CA THR A 22 1.43 8.02 -17.12
C THR A 22 0.44 7.58 -16.04
N ILE A 23 0.23 8.39 -15.00
CA ILE A 23 -0.78 8.08 -13.97
C ILE A 23 -2.16 8.00 -14.59
N ALA A 24 -2.55 8.95 -15.45
CA ALA A 24 -3.86 8.95 -16.11
C ALA A 24 -4.09 7.69 -16.96
N GLU A 25 -3.09 7.26 -17.73
CA GLU A 25 -3.14 5.99 -18.49
C GLU A 25 -3.33 4.78 -17.56
N LYS A 26 -2.55 4.69 -16.48
CA LYS A 26 -2.65 3.57 -15.53
C LYS A 26 -3.98 3.56 -14.80
N MET A 27 -4.50 4.73 -14.43
CA MET A 27 -5.82 4.86 -13.81
C MET A 27 -6.94 4.43 -14.76
N ALA A 28 -6.84 4.70 -16.05
CA ALA A 28 -7.79 4.18 -17.05
C ALA A 28 -7.79 2.63 -17.08
N LEU A 29 -6.59 2.01 -17.02
CA LEU A 29 -6.46 0.55 -16.91
C LEU A 29 -7.06 0.01 -15.61
N VAL A 30 -6.87 0.71 -14.49
CA VAL A 30 -7.46 0.33 -13.19
C VAL A 30 -8.98 0.35 -13.29
N ARG A 31 -9.58 1.43 -13.77
CA ARG A 31 -11.05 1.53 -13.94
C ARG A 31 -11.62 0.40 -14.80
N ALA A 32 -10.90 -0.01 -15.84
CA ALA A 32 -11.31 -1.11 -16.72
C ALA A 32 -11.27 -2.50 -16.07
N THR A 33 -10.70 -2.63 -14.86
CA THR A 33 -10.65 -3.93 -14.15
C THR A 33 -11.86 -4.22 -13.30
N GLY A 34 -12.65 -3.21 -12.94
CA GLY A 34 -13.70 -3.32 -11.93
C GLY A 34 -13.15 -3.48 -10.50
N ALA A 35 -11.87 -3.12 -10.25
CA ALA A 35 -11.27 -3.16 -8.91
C ALA A 35 -12.06 -2.30 -7.92
N PHE A 36 -12.27 -2.81 -6.72
CA PHE A 36 -13.01 -2.10 -5.68
C PHE A 36 -12.20 -0.98 -4.99
N ALA A 37 -10.89 -0.96 -5.17
CA ALA A 37 -9.96 0.05 -4.67
C ALA A 37 -8.69 0.12 -5.52
N VAL A 38 -7.93 1.19 -5.37
CA VAL A 38 -6.61 1.37 -5.98
C VAL A 38 -5.62 1.88 -4.94
N ALA A 39 -4.35 1.53 -5.07
CA ALA A 39 -3.28 2.02 -4.21
C ALA A 39 -2.22 2.80 -4.99
N MET A 40 -1.52 3.70 -4.30
CA MET A 40 -0.28 4.30 -4.77
C MET A 40 0.77 4.22 -3.66
N ASP A 41 1.91 3.62 -3.96
CA ASP A 41 3.06 3.58 -3.06
C ASP A 41 3.94 4.82 -3.28
N ILE A 42 3.63 5.87 -2.54
CA ILE A 42 4.29 7.19 -2.69
C ILE A 42 5.78 7.16 -2.33
N ASP A 43 6.18 6.25 -1.44
CA ASP A 43 7.58 6.02 -1.05
C ASP A 43 8.41 5.44 -2.21
N ALA A 44 7.78 4.85 -3.21
CA ALA A 44 8.43 4.34 -4.39
C ALA A 44 9.20 5.41 -5.19
N ALA A 45 8.87 6.69 -5.01
CA ALA A 45 9.65 7.81 -5.50
C ALA A 45 11.12 7.80 -5.01
N GLY A 46 11.38 7.23 -3.84
CA GLY A 46 12.72 7.06 -3.27
C GLY A 46 13.44 5.78 -3.68
N LEU A 47 12.78 4.85 -4.39
CA LEU A 47 13.42 3.60 -4.83
C LEU A 47 14.41 3.87 -5.98
N PRO A 48 15.71 3.53 -5.81
CA PRO A 48 16.73 3.88 -6.79
C PRO A 48 16.43 3.39 -8.21
N PHE A 49 15.91 2.17 -8.33
CA PHE A 49 15.59 1.60 -9.63
C PHE A 49 14.36 2.24 -10.30
N LEU A 50 13.39 2.76 -9.55
CA LEU A 50 12.23 3.46 -10.11
C LEU A 50 12.55 4.91 -10.46
N LYS A 51 13.43 5.56 -9.69
CA LYS A 51 13.89 6.92 -9.97
C LYS A 51 14.63 7.02 -11.31
N ASN A 52 15.35 5.97 -11.69
CA ASN A 52 16.18 5.93 -12.89
C ASN A 52 15.46 5.32 -14.11
N LEU A 53 14.21 4.91 -13.98
CA LEU A 53 13.39 4.44 -15.10
C LEU A 53 12.76 5.60 -15.89
N ASN A 54 12.28 5.31 -17.07
CA ASN A 54 11.51 6.23 -17.89
C ASN A 54 10.08 5.69 -18.09
N PRO A 55 9.04 6.38 -17.60
CA PRO A 55 9.10 7.62 -16.84
C PRO A 55 9.58 7.41 -15.40
N PRO A 56 10.28 8.40 -14.80
CA PRO A 56 10.74 8.31 -13.42
C PRO A 56 9.58 8.43 -12.44
N ALA A 57 9.66 7.73 -11.31
CA ALA A 57 8.79 8.01 -10.18
C ALA A 57 9.27 9.28 -9.45
N GLY A 58 8.32 10.10 -8.97
CA GLY A 58 8.58 11.35 -8.26
C GLY A 58 7.65 11.58 -7.09
N SER A 59 8.05 12.48 -6.17
CA SER A 59 7.18 12.88 -5.05
C SER A 59 5.89 13.52 -5.54
N LYS A 60 4.85 13.48 -4.71
CA LYS A 60 3.55 14.11 -4.97
C LYS A 60 3.20 15.07 -3.84
N THR A 61 2.67 16.23 -4.19
CA THR A 61 2.06 17.17 -3.24
C THR A 61 0.69 16.66 -2.79
N VAL A 62 0.14 17.26 -1.73
CA VAL A 62 -1.22 16.97 -1.27
C VAL A 62 -2.25 17.30 -2.35
N GLU A 63 -2.06 18.40 -3.07
CA GLU A 63 -2.93 18.85 -4.15
C GLU A 63 -2.93 17.89 -5.32
N GLU A 64 -1.74 17.43 -5.75
CA GLU A 64 -1.62 16.41 -6.80
C GLU A 64 -2.31 15.11 -6.38
N LEU A 65 -2.08 14.64 -5.14
CA LEU A 65 -2.73 13.44 -4.61
C LEU A 65 -4.26 13.60 -4.58
N ARG A 66 -4.76 14.77 -4.17
CA ARG A 66 -6.20 15.06 -4.16
C ARG A 66 -6.81 14.96 -5.57
N GLY A 67 -6.13 15.49 -6.58
CA GLY A 67 -6.54 15.35 -7.98
C GLY A 67 -6.56 13.89 -8.45
N ILE A 68 -5.52 13.13 -8.15
CA ILE A 68 -5.40 11.70 -8.49
C ILE A 68 -6.50 10.88 -7.79
N ILE A 69 -6.74 11.14 -6.51
CA ILE A 69 -7.79 10.47 -5.72
C ILE A 69 -9.18 10.76 -6.30
N ALA A 70 -9.44 12.02 -6.64
CA ALA A 70 -10.71 12.41 -7.26
C ALA A 70 -10.95 11.73 -8.62
N ASP A 71 -9.89 11.52 -9.42
CA ASP A 71 -9.97 10.83 -10.71
C ASP A 71 -10.11 9.30 -10.57
N ALA A 72 -9.68 8.72 -9.48
CA ALA A 72 -9.72 7.26 -9.25
C ALA A 72 -11.15 6.69 -9.31
N LYS A 73 -12.16 7.41 -8.82
CA LYS A 73 -13.58 7.01 -8.73
C LYS A 73 -13.84 5.74 -7.92
N VAL A 74 -12.84 5.28 -7.19
CA VAL A 74 -12.89 4.15 -6.25
C VAL A 74 -12.08 4.52 -5.01
N PRO A 75 -12.27 3.84 -3.86
CA PRO A 75 -11.45 4.05 -2.68
C PRO A 75 -9.96 4.04 -3.01
N PHE A 76 -9.24 5.04 -2.50
CA PHE A 76 -7.82 5.23 -2.77
C PHE A 76 -6.98 4.99 -1.53
N ILE A 77 -5.92 4.21 -1.68
CA ILE A 77 -5.01 3.81 -0.61
C ILE A 77 -3.64 4.44 -0.85
N ILE A 78 -3.14 5.23 0.10
CA ILE A 78 -1.78 5.77 0.06
C ILE A 78 -0.86 4.87 0.86
N LYS A 79 0.12 4.25 0.19
CA LYS A 79 1.11 3.35 0.78
C LYS A 79 2.47 4.03 0.93
N GLY A 80 3.22 3.64 1.98
CA GLY A 80 4.56 4.17 2.26
C GLY A 80 4.55 5.30 3.29
N VAL A 81 3.55 5.30 4.18
CA VAL A 81 3.41 6.29 5.26
C VAL A 81 4.15 5.78 6.49
N MET A 82 5.10 6.60 7.00
CA MET A 82 5.93 6.24 8.16
C MET A 82 5.93 7.29 9.27
N THR A 83 5.12 8.35 9.15
CA THR A 83 5.05 9.43 10.15
C THR A 83 3.61 9.92 10.36
N ALA A 84 3.29 10.40 11.55
CA ALA A 84 2.01 11.04 11.86
C ALA A 84 1.68 12.20 10.89
N ARG A 85 2.67 13.03 10.58
CA ARG A 85 2.52 14.13 9.61
C ARG A 85 2.21 13.63 8.19
N GLY A 86 2.84 12.53 7.76
CA GLY A 86 2.56 11.89 6.48
C GLY A 86 1.13 11.36 6.43
N ALA A 87 0.66 10.73 7.52
CA ALA A 87 -0.69 10.23 7.64
C ALA A 87 -1.73 11.37 7.59
N GLN A 88 -1.48 12.47 8.29
CA GLN A 88 -2.34 13.66 8.23
C GLN A 88 -2.47 14.21 6.81
N LYS A 89 -1.35 14.32 6.07
CA LYS A 89 -1.36 14.73 4.66
C LYS A 89 -2.14 13.76 3.76
N ALA A 90 -2.05 12.47 4.02
CA ALA A 90 -2.82 11.47 3.27
C ALA A 90 -4.33 11.64 3.53
N VAL A 91 -4.74 11.88 4.77
CA VAL A 91 -6.12 12.20 5.13
C VAL A 91 -6.59 13.49 4.47
N GLU A 92 -5.77 14.55 4.49
CA GLU A 92 -6.06 15.84 3.83
C GLU A 92 -6.23 15.69 2.31
N ALA A 93 -5.48 14.80 1.68
CA ALA A 93 -5.62 14.47 0.26
C ALA A 93 -6.90 13.70 -0.05
N GLY A 94 -7.59 13.13 0.96
CA GLY A 94 -8.83 12.37 0.79
C GLY A 94 -8.62 10.85 0.68
N ALA A 95 -7.49 10.32 1.16
CA ALA A 95 -7.24 8.88 1.16
C ALA A 95 -8.30 8.14 1.98
N SER A 96 -8.86 7.06 1.41
CA SER A 96 -9.78 6.15 2.10
C SER A 96 -9.05 5.24 3.10
N ALA A 97 -7.78 4.96 2.81
CA ALA A 97 -6.89 4.19 3.66
C ALA A 97 -5.44 4.59 3.48
N ILE A 98 -4.62 4.30 4.48
CA ILE A 98 -3.15 4.36 4.39
C ILE A 98 -2.55 2.98 4.64
N VAL A 99 -1.38 2.72 4.07
CA VAL A 99 -0.53 1.59 4.46
C VAL A 99 0.72 2.14 5.15
N ILE A 100 0.87 1.84 6.43
CA ILE A 100 2.11 2.07 7.16
C ILE A 100 3.13 1.06 6.64
N SER A 101 4.16 1.55 5.97
CA SER A 101 5.12 0.72 5.25
C SER A 101 6.44 1.46 5.06
N ASN A 102 7.53 0.80 5.40
CA ASN A 102 8.90 1.21 5.06
C ASN A 102 9.44 0.48 3.81
N HIS A 103 8.54 -0.16 3.04
CA HIS A 103 8.86 -0.94 1.85
C HIS A 103 9.87 -2.08 2.11
N GLY A 104 9.89 -2.61 3.35
CA GLY A 104 10.84 -3.63 3.79
C GLY A 104 12.27 -3.10 3.93
N GLY A 105 12.44 -1.82 4.24
CA GLY A 105 13.74 -1.15 4.40
C GLY A 105 14.45 -0.83 3.07
N ARG A 106 13.74 -0.90 1.93
CA ARG A 106 14.37 -0.74 0.60
C ARG A 106 14.41 0.69 0.08
N VAL A 107 13.66 1.61 0.68
CA VAL A 107 13.62 3.03 0.28
C VAL A 107 14.64 3.85 1.04
N LEU A 108 14.56 3.81 2.36
CA LEU A 108 15.49 4.48 3.27
C LEU A 108 16.03 3.46 4.26
N ASP A 109 17.33 3.56 4.53
CA ASP A 109 17.97 2.80 5.59
C ASP A 109 17.70 3.45 6.97
N GLN A 110 17.85 2.67 8.03
CA GLN A 110 17.74 3.11 9.43
C GLN A 110 16.40 3.78 9.81
N VAL A 111 15.33 3.47 9.07
CA VAL A 111 13.98 3.86 9.47
C VAL A 111 13.44 2.92 10.55
N PRO A 112 12.57 3.40 11.46
CA PRO A 112 11.95 2.56 12.48
C PRO A 112 11.13 1.42 11.85
N ALA A 113 10.86 0.38 12.64
CA ALA A 113 9.92 -0.66 12.25
C ALA A 113 8.50 -0.08 12.15
N THR A 114 7.68 -0.64 11.26
CA THR A 114 6.30 -0.18 11.08
C THR A 114 5.46 -0.34 12.34
N ALA A 115 5.73 -1.37 13.15
CA ALA A 115 5.07 -1.58 14.43
C ALA A 115 5.41 -0.50 15.47
N GLU A 116 6.58 0.13 15.40
CA GLU A 116 6.99 1.19 16.34
C GLU A 116 6.23 2.50 16.08
N VAL A 117 5.98 2.83 14.82
CA VAL A 117 5.29 4.07 14.43
C VAL A 117 3.77 3.92 14.35
N LEU A 118 3.26 2.70 14.34
CA LEU A 118 1.82 2.41 14.19
C LEU A 118 0.96 3.10 15.25
N PRO A 119 1.26 3.06 16.57
CA PRO A 119 0.42 3.70 17.57
C PRO A 119 0.31 5.21 17.40
N GLU A 120 1.43 5.90 17.16
CA GLU A 120 1.45 7.35 16.92
C GLU A 120 0.65 7.74 15.68
N ILE A 121 0.78 6.95 14.60
CA ILE A 121 0.04 7.18 13.37
C ILE A 121 -1.46 6.91 13.57
N ALA A 122 -1.82 5.87 14.31
CA ALA A 122 -3.21 5.54 14.62
C ALA A 122 -3.89 6.67 15.41
N GLU A 123 -3.21 7.21 16.41
CA GLU A 123 -3.66 8.38 17.16
C GLU A 123 -3.82 9.61 16.23
N ALA A 124 -2.83 9.90 15.41
CA ALA A 124 -2.87 11.04 14.48
C ALA A 124 -3.98 10.92 13.42
N VAL A 125 -4.28 9.72 12.95
CA VAL A 125 -5.39 9.44 12.02
C VAL A 125 -6.74 9.56 12.71
N ASN A 126 -6.86 9.09 13.94
CA ASN A 126 -8.07 9.17 14.76
C ASN A 126 -9.34 8.74 14.02
N GLY A 127 -9.31 7.58 13.37
CA GLY A 127 -10.46 6.98 12.67
C GLY A 127 -10.88 7.66 11.35
N ARG A 128 -10.16 8.72 10.90
CA ARG A 128 -10.53 9.47 9.69
C ARG A 128 -10.29 8.70 8.37
N CYS A 129 -9.45 7.68 8.39
CA CYS A 129 -9.28 6.72 7.30
C CYS A 129 -8.88 5.37 7.86
N LYS A 130 -8.92 4.31 7.04
CA LYS A 130 -8.47 2.98 7.44
C LYS A 130 -6.95 2.90 7.49
N ILE A 131 -6.42 2.12 8.42
CA ILE A 131 -4.99 1.91 8.62
C ILE A 131 -4.64 0.45 8.33
N LEU A 132 -3.83 0.25 7.31
CA LEU A 132 -3.21 -1.02 7.02
C LEU A 132 -1.72 -0.94 7.37
N VAL A 133 -1.12 -2.07 7.71
CA VAL A 133 0.31 -2.13 8.01
C VAL A 133 0.98 -3.32 7.31
N ASP A 134 2.19 -3.12 6.82
CA ASP A 134 3.05 -4.20 6.32
C ASP A 134 4.42 -4.18 6.99
N GLY A 135 5.25 -5.14 6.63
CA GLY A 135 6.60 -5.29 7.16
C GLY A 135 6.65 -6.14 8.42
N GLY A 136 7.32 -7.28 8.32
CA GLY A 136 7.55 -8.18 9.46
C GLY A 136 6.41 -9.15 9.79
N ILE A 137 5.23 -9.00 9.25
CA ILE A 137 4.09 -9.90 9.51
C ILE A 137 4.34 -11.28 8.89
N ARG A 138 4.32 -12.32 9.72
CA ARG A 138 4.59 -13.71 9.31
C ARG A 138 3.63 -14.72 9.91
N THR A 139 3.02 -14.43 11.06
CA THR A 139 2.17 -15.32 11.83
C THR A 139 0.89 -14.64 12.25
N GLY A 140 -0.13 -15.40 12.65
CA GLY A 140 -1.36 -14.86 13.21
C GLY A 140 -1.12 -14.03 14.49
N VAL A 141 -0.07 -14.34 15.25
CA VAL A 141 0.33 -13.54 16.41
C VAL A 141 0.78 -12.13 15.99
N ASP A 142 1.52 -12.02 14.87
CA ASP A 142 1.92 -10.71 14.36
C ASP A 142 0.71 -9.92 13.86
N VAL A 143 -0.25 -10.59 13.21
CA VAL A 143 -1.53 -10.00 12.81
C VAL A 143 -2.27 -9.47 14.03
N PHE A 144 -2.46 -10.29 15.07
CA PHE A 144 -3.12 -9.89 16.31
C PHE A 144 -2.47 -8.67 16.95
N LYS A 145 -1.12 -8.66 17.06
CA LYS A 145 -0.37 -7.52 17.61
C LYS A 145 -0.57 -6.24 16.80
N ALA A 146 -0.55 -6.33 15.46
CA ALA A 146 -0.76 -5.18 14.60
C ALA A 146 -2.17 -4.59 14.78
N LEU A 147 -3.20 -5.43 14.85
CA LEU A 147 -4.57 -5.00 15.12
C LEU A 147 -4.71 -4.37 16.50
N ALA A 148 -4.09 -4.95 17.52
CA ALA A 148 -4.10 -4.41 18.89
C ALA A 148 -3.40 -3.04 18.99
N LEU A 149 -2.41 -2.76 18.13
CA LEU A 149 -1.71 -1.48 18.04
C LEU A 149 -2.45 -0.42 17.20
N GLY A 150 -3.61 -0.74 16.63
CA GLY A 150 -4.47 0.22 15.95
C GLY A 150 -4.56 0.06 14.43
N ALA A 151 -4.05 -1.02 13.85
CA ALA A 151 -4.31 -1.32 12.43
C ALA A 151 -5.72 -1.90 12.23
N ASP A 152 -6.35 -1.60 11.10
CA ASP A 152 -7.60 -2.25 10.66
C ASP A 152 -7.32 -3.55 9.90
N ALA A 153 -6.14 -3.66 9.25
CA ALA A 153 -5.74 -4.84 8.49
C ALA A 153 -4.22 -4.88 8.29
N VAL A 154 -3.72 -6.03 7.83
CA VAL A 154 -2.29 -6.23 7.53
C VAL A 154 -2.08 -6.65 6.07
N LEU A 155 -0.88 -6.37 5.55
CA LEU A 155 -0.42 -6.89 4.26
C LEU A 155 0.79 -7.80 4.50
N ILE A 156 0.78 -8.92 3.79
CA ILE A 156 1.86 -9.92 3.83
C ILE A 156 2.37 -10.12 2.41
N ALA A 157 3.67 -9.97 2.17
CA ALA A 157 4.26 -10.08 0.84
C ALA A 157 5.22 -11.28 0.72
N ARG A 158 6.44 -11.14 1.21
CA ARG A 158 7.51 -12.14 1.01
C ARG A 158 7.16 -13.56 1.48
N PRO A 159 6.45 -13.78 2.60
CA PRO A 159 6.01 -15.12 2.97
C PRO A 159 5.15 -15.81 1.91
N PHE A 160 4.25 -15.07 1.24
CA PHE A 160 3.47 -15.62 0.12
C PHE A 160 4.32 -15.94 -1.10
N VAL A 161 5.34 -15.11 -1.39
CA VAL A 161 6.31 -15.42 -2.45
C VAL A 161 7.01 -16.76 -2.17
N ASN A 162 7.51 -16.94 -0.94
CA ASN A 162 8.13 -18.21 -0.53
C ASN A 162 7.16 -19.39 -0.65
N ALA A 163 5.90 -19.20 -0.24
CA ALA A 163 4.87 -20.25 -0.31
C ALA A 163 4.59 -20.68 -1.76
N ILE A 164 4.49 -19.72 -2.69
CA ILE A 164 4.28 -20.00 -4.12
C ILE A 164 5.48 -20.73 -4.72
N TYR A 165 6.70 -20.27 -4.44
CA TYR A 165 7.91 -20.95 -4.95
C TYR A 165 8.12 -22.34 -4.33
N GLY A 166 7.67 -22.54 -3.08
CA GLY A 166 7.78 -23.83 -2.39
C GLY A 166 6.81 -24.89 -2.89
N ALA A 167 5.53 -24.53 -3.09
CA ALA A 167 4.49 -25.51 -3.43
C ALA A 167 3.29 -24.90 -4.20
N GLY A 168 3.50 -23.82 -4.97
CA GLY A 168 2.45 -23.20 -5.78
C GLY A 168 1.22 -22.78 -4.97
N ALA A 169 0.04 -22.99 -5.52
CA ALA A 169 -1.22 -22.64 -4.85
C ALA A 169 -1.44 -23.39 -3.53
N GLN A 170 -0.99 -24.65 -3.45
CA GLN A 170 -1.07 -25.44 -2.23
C GLN A 170 -0.21 -24.84 -1.11
N GLY A 171 0.99 -24.34 -1.45
CA GLY A 171 1.85 -23.66 -0.48
C GLY A 171 1.18 -22.39 0.08
N VAL A 172 0.48 -21.62 -0.76
CA VAL A 172 -0.30 -20.47 -0.33
C VAL A 172 -1.42 -20.87 0.62
N GLN A 173 -2.18 -21.93 0.28
CA GLN A 173 -3.27 -22.42 1.14
C GLN A 173 -2.75 -22.84 2.51
N VAL A 174 -1.69 -23.66 2.56
CA VAL A 174 -1.07 -24.08 3.82
C VAL A 174 -0.58 -22.91 4.66
N TYR A 175 -0.07 -21.84 4.02
CA TYR A 175 0.36 -20.65 4.75
C TYR A 175 -0.83 -19.86 5.29
N VAL A 176 -1.89 -19.70 4.51
CA VAL A 176 -3.12 -19.01 4.95
C VAL A 176 -3.77 -19.76 6.14
N ASP A 177 -3.81 -21.08 6.09
CA ASP A 177 -4.40 -21.92 7.15
C ASP A 177 -3.62 -21.83 8.49
N LYS A 178 -2.37 -21.34 8.44
CA LYS A 178 -1.51 -21.13 9.63
C LYS A 178 -1.58 -19.70 10.19
N LEU A 179 -2.17 -18.75 9.46
CA LEU A 179 -2.33 -17.37 9.91
C LEU A 179 -3.50 -17.22 10.86
#